data_51e919aaab67ba5dc68b2edde0591135
#
_entry.id   51e919aaab67ba5dc68b2edde0591135
#
_cell.length_a   1.000
_cell.length_b   1.000
_cell.length_c   1.000
_cell.angle_alpha   90.00
_cell.angle_beta   90.00
_cell.angle_gamma   90.00
#
_symmetry.space_group_name_H-M   'P 1'
#
loop_
_entity.id
_entity.type
_entity.pdbx_description
1 polymer ?
#
loop_
_entity_poly.entity_id
_entity_poly.type
_entity_poly.pdbx_seq_one_letter_code
_entity_poly.pdbx_strand_id
1 'polypeptide(L)'
;MSKKIFILLGHPSYESLCGAMADAYEAGALSAGHQVRRMNVGSMQFDPILHHGYRTIQKLEPDLVTFQENVKWCEHLVIVYPNWWSTMPALLKGLIDRAWLPGFAFNFYKNNMPGWHKRLKNKSARVVILANTNPWVTWFMFGEFTNELDRATLGFAGIGPVRTKVYSPSEKASATRRGWWLQEMKKLGARAK
;
A
#
# COMPACT_ATOMS: atom_id res chain seq x y z
N MET A 1 -2.60 -5.83 22.50
CA MET A 1 -1.51 -6.71 22.01
C MET A 1 -0.67 -5.94 21.01
N SER A 2 0.65 -6.03 21.09
CA SER A 2 1.58 -5.47 20.12
C SER A 2 1.41 -6.19 18.76
N LYS A 3 1.52 -5.44 17.65
CA LYS A 3 1.47 -5.98 16.29
C LYS A 3 2.72 -5.61 15.51
N LYS A 4 3.05 -6.41 14.52
CA LYS A 4 4.07 -6.11 13.50
C LYS A 4 3.43 -5.34 12.35
N ILE A 5 3.82 -4.10 12.16
CA ILE A 5 3.25 -3.18 11.15
C ILE A 5 4.32 -2.86 10.11
N PHE A 6 3.97 -3.01 8.84
CA PHE A 6 4.80 -2.55 7.74
C PHE A 6 4.11 -1.36 7.05
N ILE A 7 4.80 -0.23 6.99
CA ILE A 7 4.32 0.99 6.33
C ILE A 7 5.08 1.18 5.02
N LEU A 8 4.33 1.26 3.91
CA LEU A 8 4.84 1.61 2.60
C LEU A 8 4.35 3.00 2.20
N LEU A 9 5.25 3.96 2.09
CA LEU A 9 4.96 5.23 1.45
C LEU A 9 5.09 5.07 -0.06
N GLY A 10 3.95 5.11 -0.76
CA GLY A 10 3.84 4.97 -2.21
C GLY A 10 3.95 6.28 -2.98
N HIS A 11 4.45 7.35 -2.36
CA HIS A 11 4.74 8.64 -3.01
C HIS A 11 6.23 8.70 -3.39
N PRO A 12 6.61 9.17 -4.58
CA PRO A 12 8.02 9.27 -4.98
C PRO A 12 8.84 10.23 -4.11
N SER A 13 8.20 11.27 -3.53
CA SER A 13 8.84 12.18 -2.58
C SER A 13 8.37 11.91 -1.16
N TYR A 14 9.34 11.83 -0.23
CA TYR A 14 9.06 11.79 1.21
C TYR A 14 8.44 13.10 1.71
N GLU A 15 8.94 14.23 1.23
CA GLU A 15 8.47 15.57 1.57
C GLU A 15 7.10 15.86 0.91
N SER A 16 6.07 15.15 1.37
CA SER A 16 4.71 15.23 0.85
C SER A 16 3.68 15.07 1.96
N LEU A 17 2.43 15.44 1.69
CA LEU A 17 1.36 15.13 2.63
C LEU A 17 1.18 13.62 2.85
N CYS A 18 1.44 12.80 1.84
CA CYS A 18 1.48 11.33 2.01
C CYS A 18 2.55 10.91 3.01
N GLY A 19 3.75 11.52 2.95
CA GLY A 19 4.82 11.29 3.90
C GLY A 19 4.41 11.68 5.32
N ALA A 20 3.87 12.89 5.50
CA ALA A 20 3.37 13.35 6.80
C ALA A 20 2.27 12.44 7.38
N MET A 21 1.37 11.90 6.52
CA MET A 21 0.34 10.94 6.95
C MET A 21 0.98 9.61 7.40
N ALA A 22 2.00 9.12 6.68
CA ALA A 22 2.74 7.93 7.06
C ALA A 22 3.49 8.13 8.38
N ASP A 23 4.14 9.31 8.58
CA ASP A 23 4.82 9.68 9.84
C ASP A 23 3.86 9.71 11.02
N ALA A 24 2.69 10.30 10.83
CA ALA A 24 1.68 10.37 11.89
C ALA A 24 1.17 8.96 12.28
N TYR A 25 0.97 8.07 11.30
CA TYR A 25 0.58 6.70 11.57
C TYR A 25 1.70 5.95 12.32
N GLU A 26 2.94 6.06 11.86
CA GLU A 26 4.12 5.46 12.48
C GLU A 26 4.29 5.90 13.93
N ALA A 27 4.24 7.22 14.17
CA ALA A 27 4.33 7.78 15.53
C ALA A 27 3.23 7.24 16.45
N GLY A 28 2.01 7.10 15.95
CA GLY A 28 0.91 6.47 16.69
C GLY A 28 1.15 5.01 16.99
N ALA A 29 1.64 4.25 16.02
CA ALA A 29 1.93 2.84 16.18
C ALA A 29 3.05 2.59 17.21
N LEU A 30 4.15 3.32 17.11
CA LEU A 30 5.27 3.24 18.06
C LEU A 30 4.86 3.64 19.47
N SER A 31 4.06 4.72 19.62
CA SER A 31 3.59 5.16 20.95
C SER A 31 2.69 4.13 21.64
N ALA A 32 2.06 3.25 20.90
CA ALA A 32 1.23 2.15 21.40
C ALA A 32 2.01 0.82 21.58
N GLY A 33 3.33 0.82 21.39
CA GLY A 33 4.20 -0.34 21.58
C GLY A 33 4.13 -1.35 20.42
N HIS A 34 3.70 -0.94 19.23
CA HIS A 34 3.77 -1.79 18.03
C HIS A 34 5.20 -1.82 17.47
N GLN A 35 5.56 -2.92 16.80
CA GLN A 35 6.79 -3.02 16.03
C GLN A 35 6.55 -2.47 14.63
N VAL A 36 7.34 -1.52 14.18
CA VAL A 36 7.16 -0.88 12.88
C VAL A 36 8.39 -1.08 12.01
N ARG A 37 8.17 -1.43 10.74
CA ARG A 37 9.12 -1.31 9.65
C ARG A 37 8.53 -0.39 8.60
N ARG A 38 9.37 0.39 7.94
CA ARG A 38 8.94 1.33 6.91
C ARG A 38 9.83 1.28 5.69
N MET A 39 9.22 1.45 4.52
CA MET A 39 9.90 1.71 3.26
C MET A 39 9.22 2.87 2.53
N ASN A 40 10.01 3.68 1.86
CA ASN A 40 9.51 4.76 1.02
C ASN A 40 9.89 4.43 -0.44
N VAL A 41 8.91 4.26 -1.30
CA VAL A 41 9.15 3.82 -2.68
C VAL A 41 10.11 4.73 -3.44
N GLY A 42 10.09 6.05 -3.14
CA GLY A 42 10.96 7.03 -3.78
C GLY A 42 12.45 6.93 -3.41
N SER A 43 12.80 6.21 -2.34
CA SER A 43 14.20 5.97 -1.95
C SER A 43 14.71 4.57 -2.32
N MET A 44 13.83 3.72 -2.83
CA MET A 44 14.20 2.35 -3.22
C MET A 44 14.96 2.32 -4.54
N GLN A 45 15.95 1.45 -4.61
CA GLN A 45 16.78 1.24 -5.80
C GLN A 45 16.31 -0.02 -6.54
N PHE A 46 15.49 0.15 -7.56
CA PHE A 46 14.99 -0.94 -8.40
C PHE A 46 14.53 -0.40 -9.77
N ASP A 47 14.52 -1.26 -10.77
CA ASP A 47 13.90 -0.98 -12.05
C ASP A 47 12.38 -1.25 -11.97
N PRO A 48 11.51 -0.25 -12.14
CA PRO A 48 10.07 -0.44 -12.05
C PRO A 48 9.46 -1.16 -13.26
N ILE A 49 10.24 -1.38 -14.32
CA ILE A 49 9.74 -1.98 -15.56
C ILE A 49 9.86 -3.50 -15.51
N LEU A 50 8.78 -4.20 -15.77
CA LEU A 50 8.77 -5.64 -16.01
C LEU A 50 9.01 -5.90 -17.50
N HIS A 51 10.28 -5.84 -17.94
CA HIS A 51 10.68 -5.79 -19.36
C HIS A 51 10.15 -6.93 -20.23
N HIS A 52 10.04 -8.12 -19.68
CA HIS A 52 9.62 -9.31 -20.44
C HIS A 52 8.25 -9.84 -20.00
N GLY A 53 7.50 -9.04 -19.21
CA GLY A 53 6.29 -9.52 -18.56
C GLY A 53 6.60 -10.75 -17.69
N TYR A 54 5.67 -11.70 -17.65
CA TYR A 54 5.84 -12.92 -16.86
C TYR A 54 6.48 -14.09 -17.66
N ARG A 55 7.03 -13.82 -18.85
CA ARG A 55 7.63 -14.85 -19.70
C ARG A 55 9.02 -15.28 -19.22
N THR A 56 9.76 -14.33 -18.66
CA THR A 56 11.14 -14.55 -18.18
C THR A 56 11.25 -14.02 -16.75
N ILE A 57 11.93 -14.80 -15.90
CA ILE A 57 12.18 -14.37 -14.52
C ILE A 57 13.16 -13.20 -14.55
N GLN A 58 12.70 -12.04 -14.13
CA GLN A 58 13.54 -10.87 -13.88
C GLN A 58 13.98 -10.89 -12.42
N LYS A 59 15.29 -10.95 -12.19
CA LYS A 59 15.86 -11.00 -10.84
C LYS A 59 15.40 -9.79 -10.03
N LEU A 60 15.04 -10.02 -8.77
CA LEU A 60 14.68 -8.95 -7.86
C LEU A 60 15.93 -8.26 -7.32
N GLU A 61 15.90 -6.95 -7.29
CA GLU A 61 16.89 -6.12 -6.62
C GLU A 61 16.77 -6.25 -5.10
N PRO A 62 17.82 -5.93 -4.33
CA PRO A 62 17.82 -6.07 -2.88
C PRO A 62 16.64 -5.38 -2.18
N ASP A 63 16.23 -4.20 -2.66
CA ASP A 63 15.11 -3.47 -2.08
C ASP A 63 13.76 -4.16 -2.33
N LEU A 64 13.58 -4.82 -3.48
CA LEU A 64 12.39 -5.63 -3.75
C LEU A 64 12.35 -6.89 -2.89
N VAL A 65 13.50 -7.51 -2.62
CA VAL A 65 13.60 -8.63 -1.68
C VAL A 65 13.24 -8.18 -0.27
N THR A 66 13.81 -7.07 0.19
CA THR A 66 13.50 -6.46 1.49
C THR A 66 12.01 -6.10 1.62
N PHE A 67 11.40 -5.58 0.55
CA PHE A 67 9.95 -5.34 0.51
C PHE A 67 9.15 -6.63 0.73
N GLN A 68 9.49 -7.71 0.01
CA GLN A 68 8.83 -8.99 0.18
C GLN A 68 8.99 -9.55 1.60
N GLU A 69 10.18 -9.42 2.19
CA GLU A 69 10.45 -9.82 3.57
C GLU A 69 9.61 -9.04 4.58
N ASN A 70 9.49 -7.73 4.40
CA ASN A 70 8.67 -6.87 5.25
C ASN A 70 7.18 -7.20 5.13
N VAL A 71 6.68 -7.50 3.93
CA VAL A 71 5.31 -7.97 3.73
C VAL A 71 5.09 -9.34 4.40
N LYS A 72 6.04 -10.27 4.32
CA LYS A 72 5.95 -11.56 5.02
C LYS A 72 5.94 -11.39 6.53
N TRP A 73 6.80 -10.50 7.05
CA TRP A 73 6.99 -10.26 8.48
C TRP A 73 5.78 -9.59 9.15
N CYS A 74 5.09 -8.67 8.47
CA CYS A 74 4.02 -7.89 9.07
C CYS A 74 2.74 -8.71 9.29
N GLU A 75 1.93 -8.27 10.27
CA GLU A 75 0.56 -8.68 10.51
C GLU A 75 -0.44 -7.63 9.98
N HIS A 76 0.04 -6.39 9.84
CA HIS A 76 -0.73 -5.28 9.32
C HIS A 76 0.10 -4.45 8.33
N LEU A 77 -0.40 -4.35 7.10
CA LEU A 77 0.22 -3.57 6.03
C LEU A 77 -0.47 -2.22 5.90
N VAL A 78 0.30 -1.15 5.83
CA VAL A 78 -0.19 0.21 5.60
C VAL A 78 0.42 0.74 4.30
N ILE A 79 -0.41 1.19 3.38
CA ILE A 79 0.04 1.79 2.12
C ILE A 79 -0.56 3.19 2.03
N VAL A 80 0.30 4.20 1.87
CA VAL A 80 -0.11 5.61 1.75
C VAL A 80 0.37 6.15 0.40
N TYR A 81 -0.54 6.59 -0.46
CA TYR A 81 -0.19 7.09 -1.79
C TYR A 81 -1.16 8.16 -2.31
N PRO A 82 -0.74 8.99 -3.28
CA PRO A 82 -1.61 9.94 -3.96
C PRO A 82 -2.36 9.25 -5.10
N ASN A 83 -3.62 9.64 -5.31
CA ASN A 83 -4.38 9.24 -6.48
C ASN A 83 -3.98 10.13 -7.66
N TRP A 84 -3.27 9.58 -8.62
CA TRP A 84 -2.91 10.23 -9.88
C TRP A 84 -3.59 9.52 -11.05
N TRP A 85 -4.41 10.27 -11.80
CA TRP A 85 -5.14 9.72 -12.94
C TRP A 85 -5.99 8.48 -12.61
N SER A 86 -6.70 8.57 -11.48
CA SER A 86 -7.57 7.49 -10.96
C SER A 86 -6.83 6.19 -10.58
N THR A 87 -5.52 6.24 -10.38
CA THR A 87 -4.71 5.08 -9.98
C THR A 87 -3.54 5.49 -9.07
N MET A 88 -2.71 4.53 -8.71
CA MET A 88 -1.49 4.76 -7.94
C MET A 88 -0.37 5.34 -8.82
N PRO A 89 0.65 6.01 -8.23
CA PRO A 89 1.84 6.45 -8.96
C PRO A 89 2.54 5.30 -9.70
N ALA A 90 3.11 5.60 -10.88
CA ALA A 90 3.80 4.61 -11.71
C ALA A 90 4.90 3.84 -10.95
N LEU A 91 5.65 4.52 -10.08
CA LEU A 91 6.70 3.88 -9.28
C LEU A 91 6.14 2.86 -8.29
N LEU A 92 4.99 3.16 -7.64
CA LEU A 92 4.31 2.20 -6.77
C LEU A 92 3.73 1.03 -7.58
N LYS A 93 3.17 1.31 -8.76
CA LYS A 93 2.67 0.26 -9.66
C LYS A 93 3.82 -0.64 -10.12
N GLY A 94 4.96 -0.07 -10.49
CA GLY A 94 6.15 -0.82 -10.86
C GLY A 94 6.68 -1.71 -9.73
N LEU A 95 6.67 -1.22 -8.49
CA LEU A 95 6.98 -2.04 -7.31
C LEU A 95 6.04 -3.26 -7.23
N ILE A 96 4.73 -3.06 -7.39
CA ILE A 96 3.76 -4.15 -7.36
C ILE A 96 4.02 -5.12 -8.52
N ASP A 97 4.19 -4.64 -9.76
CA ASP A 97 4.42 -5.50 -10.92
C ASP A 97 5.69 -6.34 -10.78
N ARG A 98 6.75 -5.76 -10.19
CA ARG A 98 8.03 -6.42 -9.99
C ARG A 98 8.08 -7.36 -8.80
N ALA A 99 7.39 -7.04 -7.70
CA ALA A 99 7.52 -7.77 -6.44
C ALA A 99 6.34 -8.68 -6.10
N TRP A 100 5.12 -8.44 -6.67
CA TRP A 100 3.90 -9.19 -6.33
C TRP A 100 3.71 -10.43 -7.20
N LEU A 101 4.68 -11.32 -7.15
CA LEU A 101 4.87 -12.42 -8.10
C LEU A 101 4.28 -13.75 -7.62
N PRO A 102 4.03 -14.69 -8.53
CA PRO A 102 3.85 -16.11 -8.19
C PRO A 102 5.01 -16.63 -7.32
N GLY A 103 4.69 -17.48 -6.35
CA GLY A 103 5.66 -17.95 -5.35
C GLY A 103 5.78 -17.05 -4.12
N PHE A 104 5.50 -15.76 -4.25
CA PHE A 104 5.45 -14.82 -3.13
C PHE A 104 4.01 -14.51 -2.70
N ALA A 105 3.21 -13.90 -3.58
CA ALA A 105 1.87 -13.42 -3.25
C ALA A 105 0.79 -14.49 -3.48
N PHE A 106 0.95 -15.30 -4.49
CA PHE A 106 0.01 -16.35 -4.89
C PHE A 106 0.70 -17.46 -5.68
N ASN A 107 -0.01 -18.58 -5.92
CA ASN A 107 0.32 -19.59 -6.91
C ASN A 107 -0.95 -20.09 -7.57
N PHE A 108 -0.97 -20.19 -8.89
CA PHE A 108 -2.07 -20.85 -9.58
C PHE A 108 -2.09 -22.36 -9.25
N TYR A 109 -3.27 -22.96 -9.29
CA TYR A 109 -3.40 -24.40 -9.16
C TYR A 109 -2.69 -25.10 -10.33
N LYS A 110 -2.16 -26.28 -10.05
CA LYS A 110 -1.57 -27.13 -11.09
C LYS A 110 -2.68 -27.80 -11.91
N ASN A 111 -2.31 -28.36 -13.08
CA ASN A 111 -3.18 -29.18 -13.94
C ASN A 111 -4.42 -28.42 -14.51
N ASN A 112 -4.25 -27.15 -14.88
CA ASN A 112 -5.31 -26.33 -15.48
C ASN A 112 -6.59 -26.19 -14.65
N MET A 113 -6.57 -26.50 -13.38
CA MET A 113 -7.70 -26.25 -12.50
C MET A 113 -7.89 -24.73 -12.29
N PRO A 114 -9.11 -24.23 -12.35
CA PRO A 114 -9.37 -22.81 -12.09
C PRO A 114 -9.12 -22.48 -10.62
N GLY A 115 -8.42 -21.34 -10.36
CA GLY A 115 -8.15 -20.85 -9.01
C GLY A 115 -6.67 -20.75 -8.65
N TRP A 116 -6.43 -20.32 -7.42
CA TRP A 116 -5.07 -20.08 -6.92
C TRP A 116 -4.97 -20.21 -5.40
N HIS A 117 -3.78 -20.48 -4.93
CA HIS A 117 -3.42 -20.44 -3.52
C HIS A 117 -3.03 -19.01 -3.12
N LYS A 118 -3.73 -18.45 -2.14
CA LYS A 118 -3.41 -17.17 -1.50
C LYS A 118 -2.28 -17.38 -0.49
N ARG A 119 -1.16 -16.68 -0.64
CA ARG A 119 0.04 -16.92 0.16
C ARG A 119 0.26 -15.92 1.30
N LEU A 120 -0.50 -14.80 1.33
CA LEU A 120 -0.36 -13.74 2.32
C LEU A 120 -1.58 -13.65 3.25
N LYS A 121 -2.11 -14.82 3.66
CA LYS A 121 -3.22 -14.92 4.62
C LYS A 121 -2.83 -14.43 6.02
N ASN A 122 -3.85 -14.23 6.88
CA ASN A 122 -3.71 -13.82 8.29
C ASN A 122 -3.06 -12.44 8.47
N LYS A 123 -3.23 -11.58 7.49
CA LYS A 123 -2.77 -10.19 7.50
C LYS A 123 -3.95 -9.27 7.22
N SER A 124 -3.96 -8.10 7.83
CA SER A 124 -4.89 -7.01 7.50
C SER A 124 -4.15 -5.88 6.80
N ALA A 125 -4.90 -4.99 6.13
CA ALA A 125 -4.29 -3.82 5.54
C ALA A 125 -5.11 -2.54 5.74
N ARG A 126 -4.39 -1.41 5.75
CA ARG A 126 -4.91 -0.06 5.64
C ARG A 126 -4.36 0.58 4.36
N VAL A 127 -5.25 1.05 3.51
CA VAL A 127 -4.91 1.84 2.33
C VAL A 127 -5.37 3.27 2.55
N VAL A 128 -4.45 4.20 2.40
CA VAL A 128 -4.69 5.63 2.57
C VAL A 128 -4.40 6.32 1.25
N ILE A 129 -5.41 6.93 0.67
CA ILE A 129 -5.35 7.58 -0.64
C ILE A 129 -5.57 9.09 -0.46
N LEU A 130 -4.65 9.89 -0.97
CA LEU A 130 -4.82 11.33 -1.05
C LEU A 130 -5.27 11.71 -2.46
N ALA A 131 -6.42 12.35 -2.58
CA ALA A 131 -7.00 12.76 -3.87
C ALA A 131 -7.38 14.23 -3.87
N ASN A 132 -7.39 14.86 -5.04
CA ASN A 132 -7.86 16.26 -5.18
C ASN A 132 -9.34 16.36 -5.50
N THR A 133 -9.87 15.35 -6.20
CA THR A 133 -11.29 15.29 -6.55
C THR A 133 -12.08 14.57 -5.46
N ASN A 134 -13.30 15.03 -5.22
CA ASN A 134 -14.22 14.35 -4.30
C ASN A 134 -14.43 12.89 -4.78
N PRO A 135 -14.33 11.89 -3.88
CA PRO A 135 -14.48 10.48 -4.24
C PRO A 135 -15.79 10.15 -4.97
N TRP A 136 -16.89 10.79 -4.61
CA TRP A 136 -18.18 10.63 -5.30
C TRP A 136 -18.16 11.12 -6.74
N VAL A 137 -17.48 12.27 -6.99
CA VAL A 137 -17.32 12.80 -8.35
C VAL A 137 -16.43 11.86 -9.17
N THR A 138 -15.33 11.39 -8.59
CA THR A 138 -14.43 10.43 -9.25
C THR A 138 -15.16 9.14 -9.59
N TRP A 139 -15.93 8.60 -8.66
CA TRP A 139 -16.71 7.38 -8.87
C TRP A 139 -17.76 7.54 -9.98
N PHE A 140 -18.47 8.67 -10.00
CA PHE A 140 -19.48 8.95 -11.02
C PHE A 140 -18.88 9.12 -12.42
N MET A 141 -17.73 9.80 -12.52
CA MET A 141 -17.07 10.10 -13.80
C MET A 141 -16.22 8.97 -14.35
N PHE A 142 -15.53 8.25 -13.46
CA PHE A 142 -14.45 7.32 -13.84
C PHE A 142 -14.62 5.92 -13.23
N GLY A 143 -15.65 5.71 -12.43
CA GLY A 143 -15.86 4.46 -11.73
C GLY A 143 -15.03 4.28 -10.47
N GLU A 144 -14.95 3.04 -10.00
CA GLU A 144 -14.21 2.66 -8.79
C GLU A 144 -12.70 2.66 -9.06
N PHE A 145 -11.92 3.30 -8.18
CA PHE A 145 -10.47 3.46 -8.34
C PHE A 145 -9.65 2.85 -7.18
N THR A 146 -10.30 2.16 -6.24
CA THR A 146 -9.61 1.51 -5.12
C THR A 146 -9.44 0.00 -5.33
N ASN A 147 -10.26 -0.60 -6.17
CA ASN A 147 -10.33 -2.04 -6.38
C ASN A 147 -9.02 -2.67 -6.88
N GLU A 148 -8.20 -1.94 -7.64
CA GLU A 148 -6.94 -2.47 -8.17
C GLU A 148 -5.96 -2.88 -7.04
N LEU A 149 -5.89 -2.08 -5.97
CA LEU A 149 -5.04 -2.40 -4.83
C LEU A 149 -5.78 -3.28 -3.81
N ASP A 150 -7.01 -2.91 -3.45
CA ASP A 150 -7.75 -3.57 -2.37
C ASP A 150 -8.10 -5.02 -2.69
N ARG A 151 -8.74 -5.23 -3.84
CA ARG A 151 -9.27 -6.54 -4.24
C ARG A 151 -8.34 -7.30 -5.16
N ALA A 152 -7.91 -6.64 -6.26
CA ALA A 152 -7.13 -7.30 -7.30
C ALA A 152 -5.68 -7.57 -6.89
N THR A 153 -5.11 -6.82 -5.96
CA THR A 153 -3.74 -7.03 -5.47
C THR A 153 -3.73 -7.67 -4.07
N LEU A 154 -4.16 -6.94 -3.05
CA LEU A 154 -4.08 -7.39 -1.65
C LEU A 154 -5.03 -8.55 -1.37
N GLY A 155 -6.31 -8.41 -1.73
CA GLY A 155 -7.33 -9.45 -1.54
C GLY A 155 -7.06 -10.71 -2.34
N PHE A 156 -6.52 -10.56 -3.56
CA PHE A 156 -6.09 -11.68 -4.40
C PHE A 156 -5.00 -12.51 -3.73
N ALA A 157 -4.05 -11.87 -3.07
CA ALA A 157 -2.98 -12.54 -2.31
C ALA A 157 -3.42 -13.11 -0.95
N GLY A 158 -4.61 -12.74 -0.47
CA GLY A 158 -5.18 -13.22 0.79
C GLY A 158 -5.04 -12.27 1.97
N ILE A 159 -4.57 -11.05 1.76
CA ILE A 159 -4.57 -10.01 2.78
C ILE A 159 -6.02 -9.53 2.98
N GLY A 160 -6.47 -9.54 4.21
CA GLY A 160 -7.80 -9.05 4.57
C GLY A 160 -8.06 -9.12 6.08
N PRO A 161 -8.91 -8.24 6.61
CA PRO A 161 -9.64 -7.19 5.90
C PRO A 161 -8.74 -6.06 5.40
N VAL A 162 -9.06 -5.52 4.21
CA VAL A 162 -8.47 -4.28 3.69
C VAL A 162 -9.44 -3.13 3.99
N ARG A 163 -8.90 -2.05 4.56
CA ARG A 163 -9.69 -0.86 4.90
C ARG A 163 -9.10 0.35 4.17
N THR A 164 -9.83 0.86 3.20
CA THR A 164 -9.40 2.02 2.41
C THR A 164 -10.07 3.29 2.89
N LYS A 165 -9.30 4.37 2.93
CA LYS A 165 -9.80 5.71 3.19
C LYS A 165 -9.18 6.71 2.22
N VAL A 166 -10.05 7.50 1.61
CA VAL A 166 -9.66 8.60 0.71
C VAL A 166 -9.76 9.93 1.46
N TYR A 167 -8.69 10.70 1.46
CA TYR A 167 -8.63 12.06 1.99
C TYR A 167 -8.65 13.06 0.84
N SER A 168 -9.69 13.90 0.80
CA SER A 168 -9.95 14.81 -0.32
C SER A 168 -10.68 16.08 0.18
N PRO A 169 -10.48 17.22 -0.50
CA PRO A 169 -9.44 17.53 -1.49
C PRO A 169 -8.09 17.80 -0.82
N SER A 170 -7.03 17.11 -1.24
CA SER A 170 -5.74 17.12 -0.54
C SER A 170 -4.96 18.42 -0.70
N GLU A 171 -4.92 18.99 -1.92
CA GLU A 171 -4.20 20.25 -2.19
C GLU A 171 -4.92 21.46 -1.59
N LYS A 172 -6.25 21.51 -1.68
CA LYS A 172 -7.08 22.62 -1.20
C LYS A 172 -7.46 22.51 0.28
N ALA A 173 -7.01 21.47 0.99
CA ALA A 173 -7.29 21.33 2.41
C ALA A 173 -6.57 22.40 3.22
N SER A 174 -7.30 23.05 4.14
CA SER A 174 -6.73 24.01 5.09
C SER A 174 -5.72 23.31 6.02
N ALA A 175 -4.82 24.09 6.63
CA ALA A 175 -3.88 23.59 7.64
C ALA A 175 -4.61 22.88 8.79
N THR A 176 -5.73 23.43 9.25
CA THR A 176 -6.58 22.81 10.29
C THR A 176 -7.11 21.45 9.86
N ARG A 177 -7.62 21.34 8.63
CA ARG A 177 -8.14 20.07 8.10
C ARG A 177 -7.03 19.00 7.96
N ARG A 178 -5.87 19.39 7.45
CA ARG A 178 -4.68 18.52 7.40
C ARG A 178 -4.26 18.09 8.80
N GLY A 179 -4.26 19.00 9.78
CA GLY A 179 -4.00 18.68 11.17
C GLY A 179 -4.95 17.60 11.74
N TRP A 180 -6.24 17.66 11.44
CA TRP A 180 -7.21 16.62 11.83
C TRP A 180 -6.90 15.28 11.18
N TRP A 181 -6.52 15.25 9.91
CA TRP A 181 -6.13 14.03 9.20
C TRP A 181 -4.90 13.38 9.84
N LEU A 182 -3.88 14.17 10.19
CA LEU A 182 -2.68 13.67 10.86
C LEU A 182 -3.01 13.12 12.25
N GLN A 183 -3.87 13.77 13.01
CA GLN A 183 -4.32 13.25 14.30
C GLN A 183 -5.11 11.94 14.15
N GLU A 184 -5.94 11.84 13.12
CA GLU A 184 -6.66 10.61 12.81
C GLU A 184 -5.68 9.48 12.46
N MET A 185 -4.69 9.73 11.60
CA MET A 185 -3.65 8.75 11.26
C MET A 185 -2.89 8.27 12.50
N LYS A 186 -2.54 9.17 13.41
CA LYS A 186 -1.90 8.81 14.68
C LYS A 186 -2.80 7.88 15.52
N LYS A 187 -4.10 8.18 15.61
CA LYS A 187 -5.06 7.31 16.31
C LYS A 187 -5.22 5.94 15.63
N LEU A 188 -5.20 5.90 14.29
CA LEU A 188 -5.26 4.65 13.53
C LEU A 188 -4.00 3.81 13.74
N GLY A 189 -2.84 4.45 13.74
CA GLY A 189 -1.56 3.80 14.04
C GLY A 189 -1.54 3.16 15.43
N ALA A 190 -1.96 3.91 16.46
CA ALA A 190 -2.05 3.40 17.82
C ALA A 190 -2.97 2.18 17.99
N ARG A 191 -3.96 2.03 17.11
CA ARG A 191 -4.90 0.89 17.11
C ARG A 191 -4.51 -0.23 16.14
N ALA A 192 -3.45 -0.04 15.36
CA ALA A 192 -3.07 -0.92 14.24
C ALA A 192 -4.28 -1.28 13.34
N LYS A 193 -4.97 -0.21 12.86
CA LYS A 193 -6.21 -0.30 12.05
C LYS A 193 -6.09 0.47 10.76
#